data_8f489dd25b90f71ee78ba8dcd338aba7
#
_entry.id   8f489dd25b90f71ee78ba8dcd338aba7
#
_cell.length_a   1.000
_cell.length_b   1.000
_cell.length_c   1.000
_cell.angle_alpha   90.00
_cell.angle_beta   90.00
_cell.angle_gamma   90.00
#
_symmetry.space_group_name_H-M   'P 1'
#
loop_
_entity.id
_entity.type
_entity.pdbx_description
1 polymer ?
#
loop_
_entity_poly.entity_id
_entity_poly.type
_entity_poly.pdbx_seq_one_letter_code
_entity_poly.pdbx_strand_id
1 'polypeptide(L)'
;VKFALVSVCVTPILFTFCFIFFKKVKSSFQEADESEARMSTMIQENLTGVRVVRAYCNQEFEIEQFEKRNSDYRVKSYVMTKLNALFWSSSDFLSLFQIAITVIYGAYLSINGEITLGTLQAFISYESMIIWPVRQLGRILTDLGKTTISAKRINEVLSEPIEFEQGLQKPDIKGTIEFNHVGFESEDHDRIVKDITFKVQRGQTIAIIGRTGSGKTTLMNLLMRLYDYTDGSIKIDGVELKHIDKKWLRRHIGAVLQELFLYSKTIKQNIAIAKKDAVDEEIHSVAQLASVHHVIEEFQEGYDTIVGERGV
;
A
#
# COMPACT_ATOMS: atom_id res chain seq x y z
N VAL A 1 12.33 53.16 6.20
CA VAL A 1 12.88 52.11 7.07
C VAL A 1 12.07 51.93 8.34
N LYS A 2 11.79 52.99 9.14
CA LYS A 2 11.02 52.89 10.41
C LYS A 2 9.63 52.25 10.21
N PHE A 3 8.89 52.66 9.17
CA PHE A 3 7.57 52.12 8.85
C PHE A 3 7.63 50.61 8.50
N ALA A 4 8.61 50.21 7.70
CA ALA A 4 8.83 48.81 7.35
C ALA A 4 9.16 47.92 8.57
N LEU A 5 9.92 48.46 9.55
CA LEU A 5 10.20 47.72 10.80
C LEU A 5 8.95 47.53 11.66
N VAL A 6 8.09 48.53 11.71
CA VAL A 6 6.83 48.43 12.45
C VAL A 6 5.87 47.46 11.80
N SER A 7 5.73 47.49 10.46
CA SER A 7 4.83 46.58 9.74
C SER A 7 5.26 45.10 9.77
N VAL A 8 6.52 44.80 10.13
CA VAL A 8 7.02 43.43 10.23
C VAL A 8 7.27 42.99 11.68
N CYS A 9 7.11 43.88 12.67
CA CYS A 9 7.53 43.62 14.08
C CYS A 9 6.78 42.41 14.72
N VAL A 10 5.55 42.12 14.33
CA VAL A 10 4.75 40.99 14.85
C VAL A 10 5.02 39.69 14.08
N THR A 11 5.57 39.78 12.86
CA THR A 11 5.84 38.59 12.02
C THR A 11 6.74 37.53 12.69
N PRO A 12 7.85 37.90 13.37
CA PRO A 12 8.66 36.91 14.12
C PRO A 12 7.88 36.24 15.26
N ILE A 13 6.99 36.97 15.90
CA ILE A 13 6.14 36.43 16.98
C ILE A 13 5.15 35.44 16.38
N LEU A 14 4.52 35.81 15.28
CA LEU A 14 3.61 34.92 14.53
C LEU A 14 4.32 33.62 14.06
N PHE A 15 5.52 33.79 13.53
CA PHE A 15 6.34 32.61 13.08
C PHE A 15 6.65 31.67 14.24
N THR A 16 7.12 32.19 15.38
CA THR A 16 7.44 31.44 16.58
C THR A 16 6.19 30.75 17.14
N PHE A 17 5.08 31.44 17.18
CA PHE A 17 3.78 30.92 17.59
C PHE A 17 3.36 29.75 16.67
N CYS A 18 3.40 29.92 15.35
CA CYS A 18 3.08 28.87 14.39
C CYS A 18 3.96 27.65 14.59
N PHE A 19 5.27 27.83 14.73
CA PHE A 19 6.22 26.72 14.91
C PHE A 19 5.94 25.90 16.17
N ILE A 20 5.73 26.55 17.31
CA ILE A 20 5.43 25.88 18.59
C ILE A 20 4.09 25.11 18.49
N PHE A 21 3.08 25.78 17.92
CA PHE A 21 1.74 25.22 17.83
C PHE A 21 1.69 24.02 16.90
N PHE A 22 2.38 24.09 15.76
CA PHE A 22 2.46 22.96 14.83
C PHE A 22 3.10 21.71 15.42
N LYS A 23 4.13 21.89 16.26
CA LYS A 23 4.74 20.75 16.96
C LYS A 23 3.70 20.03 17.84
N LYS A 24 2.83 20.78 18.51
CA LYS A 24 1.78 20.24 19.38
C LYS A 24 0.62 19.62 18.57
N VAL A 25 0.20 20.28 17.51
CA VAL A 25 -0.85 19.76 16.61
C VAL A 25 -0.40 18.46 15.93
N LYS A 26 0.87 18.37 15.50
CA LYS A 26 1.44 17.15 14.91
C LYS A 26 1.33 15.94 15.84
N SER A 27 1.65 16.10 17.12
CA SER A 27 1.52 15.01 18.11
C SER A 27 0.08 14.56 18.27
N SER A 28 -0.86 15.52 18.44
CA SER A 28 -2.29 15.20 18.56
C SER A 28 -2.88 14.58 17.29
N PHE A 29 -2.38 14.98 16.12
CA PHE A 29 -2.77 14.38 14.84
C PHE A 29 -2.32 12.93 14.78
N GLN A 30 -1.08 12.63 15.14
CA GLN A 30 -0.55 11.27 15.16
C GLN A 30 -1.35 10.35 16.09
N GLU A 31 -1.68 10.82 17.30
CA GLU A 31 -2.49 10.06 18.25
C GLU A 31 -3.91 9.76 17.73
N ALA A 32 -4.53 10.72 17.04
CA ALA A 32 -5.84 10.54 16.42
C ALA A 32 -5.78 9.54 15.25
N ASP A 33 -4.79 9.69 14.36
CA ASP A 33 -4.55 8.82 13.21
C ASP A 33 -4.29 7.35 13.61
N GLU A 34 -3.45 7.13 14.63
CA GLU A 34 -3.21 5.78 15.18
C GLU A 34 -4.47 5.17 15.81
N SER A 35 -5.31 6.01 16.43
CA SER A 35 -6.57 5.55 17.03
C SER A 35 -7.61 5.20 15.94
N GLU A 36 -7.67 5.98 14.86
CA GLU A 36 -8.49 5.71 13.68
C GLU A 36 -8.06 4.41 12.99
N ALA A 37 -6.76 4.20 12.82
CA ALA A 37 -6.22 2.97 12.25
C ALA A 37 -6.63 1.73 13.07
N ARG A 38 -6.52 1.80 14.41
CA ARG A 38 -6.96 0.70 15.29
C ARG A 38 -8.46 0.42 15.21
N MET A 39 -9.29 1.46 15.09
CA MET A 39 -10.73 1.32 14.90
C MET A 39 -11.05 0.70 13.52
N SER A 40 -10.39 1.16 12.47
CA SER A 40 -10.57 0.65 11.11
C SER A 40 -10.14 -0.82 10.97
N THR A 41 -9.02 -1.21 11.60
CA THR A 41 -8.57 -2.61 11.64
C THR A 41 -9.63 -3.49 12.28
N MET A 42 -10.20 -3.07 13.41
CA MET A 42 -11.27 -3.82 14.09
C MET A 42 -12.52 -3.97 13.21
N ILE A 43 -12.93 -2.94 12.48
CA ILE A 43 -14.04 -3.04 11.53
C ILE A 43 -13.72 -4.07 10.45
N GLN A 44 -12.52 -4.02 9.87
CA GLN A 44 -12.09 -4.96 8.83
C GLN A 44 -12.05 -6.41 9.34
N GLU A 45 -11.55 -6.63 10.56
CA GLU A 45 -11.54 -7.94 11.20
C GLU A 45 -12.95 -8.48 11.40
N ASN A 46 -13.87 -7.64 11.92
CA ASN A 46 -15.26 -8.01 12.13
C ASN A 46 -16.02 -8.28 10.83
N LEU A 47 -15.79 -7.50 9.77
CA LEU A 47 -16.37 -7.75 8.45
C LEU A 47 -15.87 -9.06 7.85
N THR A 48 -14.58 -9.34 7.97
CA THR A 48 -13.98 -10.58 7.48
C THR A 48 -14.44 -11.78 8.30
N GLY A 49 -14.50 -11.63 9.62
CA GLY A 49 -14.88 -12.67 10.59
C GLY A 49 -16.36 -12.74 10.93
N VAL A 50 -17.25 -12.04 10.21
CA VAL A 50 -18.68 -11.91 10.56
C VAL A 50 -19.39 -13.25 10.77
N ARG A 51 -19.01 -14.29 10.00
CA ARG A 51 -19.58 -15.63 10.14
C ARG A 51 -19.20 -16.26 11.49
N VAL A 52 -18.00 -16.01 11.99
CA VAL A 52 -17.53 -16.49 13.29
C VAL A 52 -18.27 -15.76 14.40
N VAL A 53 -18.34 -14.44 14.37
CA VAL A 53 -19.08 -13.63 15.35
C VAL A 53 -20.54 -14.09 15.44
N ARG A 54 -21.20 -14.35 14.31
CA ARG A 54 -22.57 -14.85 14.26
C ARG A 54 -22.71 -16.29 14.78
N ALA A 55 -21.76 -17.17 14.44
CA ALA A 55 -21.80 -18.57 14.86
C ALA A 55 -21.67 -18.73 16.40
N TYR A 56 -20.95 -17.83 17.05
CA TYR A 56 -20.78 -17.82 18.50
C TYR A 56 -21.71 -16.84 19.24
N CYS A 57 -22.65 -16.18 18.52
CA CYS A 57 -23.59 -15.20 19.08
C CYS A 57 -22.90 -14.08 19.89
N ASN A 58 -21.73 -13.62 19.42
CA ASN A 58 -20.86 -12.70 20.17
C ASN A 58 -20.96 -11.23 19.72
N GLN A 59 -22.10 -10.86 19.08
CA GLN A 59 -22.30 -9.53 18.49
C GLN A 59 -22.24 -8.41 19.52
N GLU A 60 -22.84 -8.61 20.70
CA GLU A 60 -22.87 -7.58 21.76
C GLU A 60 -21.46 -7.27 22.27
N PHE A 61 -20.62 -8.29 22.44
CA PHE A 61 -19.24 -8.11 22.83
C PHE A 61 -18.45 -7.30 21.79
N GLU A 62 -18.59 -7.63 20.48
CA GLU A 62 -17.90 -6.91 19.42
C GLU A 62 -18.39 -5.44 19.31
N ILE A 63 -19.67 -5.19 19.52
CA ILE A 63 -20.23 -3.82 19.57
C ILE A 63 -19.62 -3.05 20.75
N GLU A 64 -19.50 -3.66 21.91
CA GLU A 64 -18.86 -3.03 23.08
C GLU A 64 -17.38 -2.70 22.81
N GLN A 65 -16.65 -3.61 22.20
CA GLN A 65 -15.24 -3.38 21.83
C GLN A 65 -15.11 -2.26 20.79
N PHE A 66 -16.00 -2.24 19.81
CA PHE A 66 -16.03 -1.16 18.82
C PHE A 66 -16.31 0.19 19.47
N GLU A 67 -17.29 0.27 20.38
CA GLU A 67 -17.63 1.53 21.04
C GLU A 67 -16.47 2.05 21.92
N LYS A 68 -15.68 1.17 22.55
CA LYS A 68 -14.44 1.56 23.24
C LYS A 68 -13.43 2.19 22.30
N ARG A 69 -13.20 1.58 21.12
CA ARG A 69 -12.28 2.11 20.10
C ARG A 69 -12.77 3.43 19.49
N ASN A 70 -14.05 3.47 19.16
CA ASN A 70 -14.73 4.67 18.66
C ASN A 70 -14.68 5.82 19.65
N SER A 71 -14.90 5.56 20.93
CA SER A 71 -14.79 6.56 21.99
C SER A 71 -13.36 7.09 22.15
N ASP A 72 -12.33 6.22 22.09
CA ASP A 72 -10.92 6.66 22.13
C ASP A 72 -10.59 7.55 20.92
N TYR A 73 -10.98 7.15 19.70
CA TYR A 73 -10.81 7.97 18.50
C TYR A 73 -11.55 9.33 18.61
N ARG A 74 -12.80 9.31 19.06
CA ARG A 74 -13.61 10.52 19.22
C ARG A 74 -12.96 11.53 20.16
N VAL A 75 -12.44 11.07 21.31
CA VAL A 75 -11.77 11.95 22.30
C VAL A 75 -10.51 12.58 21.69
N LYS A 76 -9.67 11.78 21.04
CA LYS A 76 -8.41 12.26 20.43
C LYS A 76 -8.67 13.19 19.26
N SER A 77 -9.63 12.84 18.39
CA SER A 77 -10.07 13.69 17.28
C SER A 77 -10.64 15.03 17.76
N TYR A 78 -11.41 15.02 18.85
CA TYR A 78 -11.91 16.25 19.47
C TYR A 78 -10.78 17.13 19.99
N VAL A 79 -9.78 16.57 20.67
CA VAL A 79 -8.60 17.32 21.15
C VAL A 79 -7.84 17.96 19.98
N MET A 80 -7.60 17.19 18.92
CA MET A 80 -6.97 17.67 17.69
C MET A 80 -7.76 18.82 17.05
N THR A 81 -9.07 18.66 16.91
CA THR A 81 -9.95 19.70 16.33
C THR A 81 -9.97 20.97 17.18
N LYS A 82 -10.03 20.84 18.52
CA LYS A 82 -9.97 21.97 19.44
C LYS A 82 -8.64 22.71 19.35
N LEU A 83 -7.52 21.99 19.25
CA LEU A 83 -6.21 22.61 19.04
C LEU A 83 -6.16 23.36 17.71
N ASN A 84 -6.64 22.77 16.63
CA ASN A 84 -6.71 23.44 15.33
C ASN A 84 -7.56 24.72 15.39
N ALA A 85 -8.73 24.67 16.03
CA ALA A 85 -9.59 25.85 16.20
C ALA A 85 -8.88 26.95 16.95
N LEU A 86 -8.19 26.65 18.07
CA LEU A 86 -7.39 27.61 18.84
C LEU A 86 -6.24 28.20 18.00
N PHE A 87 -5.55 27.36 17.20
CA PHE A 87 -4.50 27.82 16.32
C PHE A 87 -5.01 28.87 15.32
N TRP A 88 -6.07 28.54 14.58
CA TRP A 88 -6.61 29.42 13.56
C TRP A 88 -7.11 30.74 14.19
N SER A 89 -7.89 30.68 15.26
CA SER A 89 -8.42 31.88 15.94
C SER A 89 -7.32 32.77 16.48
N SER A 90 -6.30 32.20 17.16
CA SER A 90 -5.19 32.96 17.71
C SER A 90 -4.30 33.54 16.61
N SER A 91 -4.06 32.82 15.55
CA SER A 91 -3.29 33.26 14.39
C SER A 91 -4.00 34.37 13.61
N ASP A 92 -5.33 34.29 13.46
CA ASP A 92 -6.14 35.37 12.87
C ASP A 92 -6.07 36.65 13.73
N PHE A 93 -6.23 36.51 15.03
CA PHE A 93 -6.11 37.63 15.95
C PHE A 93 -4.75 38.35 15.84
N LEU A 94 -3.64 37.59 15.88
CA LEU A 94 -2.29 38.16 15.73
C LEU A 94 -2.08 38.82 14.37
N SER A 95 -2.61 38.23 13.30
CA SER A 95 -2.52 38.80 11.95
C SER A 95 -3.29 40.10 11.80
N LEU A 96 -4.53 40.12 12.28
CA LEU A 96 -5.35 41.34 12.27
C LEU A 96 -4.76 42.45 13.16
N PHE A 97 -4.19 42.09 14.32
CA PHE A 97 -3.49 43.01 15.20
C PHE A 97 -2.29 43.67 14.53
N GLN A 98 -1.49 42.87 13.78
CA GLN A 98 -0.37 43.38 12.99
C GLN A 98 -0.83 44.37 11.92
N ILE A 99 -1.86 44.02 11.13
CA ILE A 99 -2.43 44.93 10.12
C ILE A 99 -2.96 46.21 10.76
N ALA A 100 -3.64 46.11 11.91
CA ALA A 100 -4.14 47.30 12.63
C ALA A 100 -3.00 48.23 13.07
N ILE A 101 -1.89 47.69 13.59
CA ILE A 101 -0.71 48.50 13.93
C ILE A 101 -0.16 49.22 12.69
N THR A 102 -0.04 48.52 11.57
CA THR A 102 0.45 49.08 10.30
C THR A 102 -0.46 50.19 9.80
N VAL A 103 -1.78 49.97 9.84
CA VAL A 103 -2.78 51.01 9.44
C VAL A 103 -2.71 52.23 10.32
N ILE A 104 -2.73 52.07 11.64
CA ILE A 104 -2.72 53.17 12.60
C ILE A 104 -1.44 53.99 12.47
N TYR A 105 -0.28 53.35 12.51
CA TYR A 105 1.01 54.01 12.43
C TYR A 105 1.25 54.62 11.03
N GLY A 106 0.86 53.92 9.96
CA GLY A 106 0.97 54.44 8.60
C GLY A 106 0.03 55.62 8.33
N ALA A 107 -1.18 55.64 8.90
CA ALA A 107 -2.08 56.77 8.84
C ALA A 107 -1.47 57.99 9.55
N TYR A 108 -0.88 57.79 10.74
CA TYR A 108 -0.17 58.83 11.45
C TYR A 108 0.97 59.46 10.62
N LEU A 109 1.81 58.61 9.99
CA LEU A 109 2.90 59.09 9.11
C LEU A 109 2.38 59.80 7.84
N SER A 110 1.25 59.36 7.31
CA SER A 110 0.64 59.96 6.13
C SER A 110 0.07 61.37 6.44
N ILE A 111 -0.55 61.55 7.59
CA ILE A 111 -1.05 62.86 8.06
C ILE A 111 0.10 63.82 8.24
N ASN A 112 1.25 63.33 8.74
CA ASN A 112 2.45 64.16 8.91
C ASN A 112 3.23 64.43 7.60
N GLY A 113 2.77 63.88 6.47
CA GLY A 113 3.42 64.06 5.17
C GLY A 113 4.70 63.24 4.96
N GLU A 114 5.02 62.30 5.87
CA GLU A 114 6.22 61.46 5.80
C GLU A 114 6.09 60.31 4.77
N ILE A 115 4.87 59.84 4.51
CA ILE A 115 4.56 58.85 3.49
C ILE A 115 3.31 59.24 2.71
N THR A 116 3.16 58.67 1.48
CA THR A 116 1.95 58.87 0.69
C THR A 116 0.89 57.81 1.03
N LEU A 117 -0.38 58.08 0.74
CA LEU A 117 -1.47 57.10 0.87
C LEU A 117 -1.21 55.87 0.00
N GLY A 118 -0.61 56.04 -1.18
CA GLY A 118 -0.22 54.90 -2.05
C GLY A 118 0.83 54.01 -1.39
N THR A 119 1.79 54.60 -0.66
CA THR A 119 2.78 53.85 0.13
C THR A 119 2.11 53.07 1.25
N LEU A 120 1.18 53.67 2.00
CA LEU A 120 0.42 52.97 3.03
C LEU A 120 -0.34 51.77 2.46
N GLN A 121 -1.07 51.96 1.37
CA GLN A 121 -1.82 50.90 0.70
C GLN A 121 -0.92 49.77 0.22
N ALA A 122 0.25 50.09 -0.35
CA ALA A 122 1.22 49.06 -0.77
C ALA A 122 1.70 48.20 0.41
N PHE A 123 2.01 48.83 1.56
CA PHE A 123 2.43 48.09 2.76
C PHE A 123 1.34 47.15 3.28
N ILE A 124 0.09 47.61 3.38
CA ILE A 124 -1.05 46.79 3.80
C ILE A 124 -1.20 45.57 2.86
N SER A 125 -1.07 45.81 1.55
CA SER A 125 -1.18 44.74 0.55
C SER A 125 -0.05 43.69 0.67
N TYR A 126 1.19 44.15 0.79
CA TYR A 126 2.35 43.25 0.96
C TYR A 126 2.30 42.48 2.27
N GLU A 127 1.90 43.12 3.35
CA GLU A 127 1.73 42.52 4.66
C GLU A 127 0.69 41.40 4.61
N SER A 128 -0.47 41.67 4.01
CA SER A 128 -1.53 40.65 3.79
C SER A 128 -1.04 39.47 2.96
N MET A 129 -0.21 39.72 1.94
CA MET A 129 0.38 38.64 1.11
C MET A 129 1.39 37.78 1.88
N ILE A 130 2.16 38.34 2.81
CA ILE A 130 3.20 37.65 3.58
C ILE A 130 2.60 36.81 4.73
N ILE A 131 1.55 37.34 5.38
CA ILE A 131 0.92 36.68 6.54
C ILE A 131 0.48 35.26 6.21
N TRP A 132 -0.15 35.04 5.06
CA TRP A 132 -0.67 33.70 4.68
C TRP A 132 0.44 32.65 4.53
N PRO A 133 1.53 32.84 3.76
CA PRO A 133 2.66 31.93 3.70
C PRO A 133 3.30 31.62 5.05
N VAL A 134 3.47 32.64 5.90
CA VAL A 134 4.04 32.48 7.24
C VAL A 134 3.19 31.56 8.10
N ARG A 135 1.86 31.73 8.07
CA ARG A 135 0.92 30.86 8.78
C ARG A 135 0.92 29.42 8.26
N GLN A 136 1.13 29.22 6.96
CA GLN A 136 1.16 27.91 6.34
C GLN A 136 2.50 27.17 6.52
N LEU A 137 3.59 27.86 6.88
CA LEU A 137 4.94 27.29 6.97
C LEU A 137 4.99 26.03 7.85
N GLY A 138 4.33 26.05 9.00
CA GLY A 138 4.29 24.90 9.90
C GLY A 138 3.62 23.69 9.26
N ARG A 139 2.49 23.88 8.56
CA ARG A 139 1.80 22.82 7.84
C ARG A 139 2.67 22.24 6.72
N ILE A 140 3.28 23.12 5.93
CA ILE A 140 4.18 22.73 4.83
C ILE A 140 5.34 21.87 5.35
N LEU A 141 5.97 22.25 6.47
CA LEU A 141 7.06 21.45 7.08
C LEU A 141 6.58 20.08 7.55
N THR A 142 5.34 19.99 8.08
CA THR A 142 4.75 18.71 8.47
C THR A 142 4.44 17.83 7.25
N ASP A 143 3.88 18.42 6.21
CA ASP A 143 3.55 17.70 4.96
C ASP A 143 4.81 17.23 4.23
N LEU A 144 5.90 18.03 4.25
CA LEU A 144 7.21 17.61 3.74
C LEU A 144 7.73 16.35 4.47
N GLY A 145 7.59 16.29 5.80
CA GLY A 145 7.97 15.10 6.57
C GLY A 145 7.20 13.86 6.14
N LYS A 146 5.88 13.95 5.96
CA LYS A 146 5.04 12.84 5.47
C LYS A 146 5.41 12.45 4.05
N THR A 147 5.59 13.42 3.16
CA THR A 147 5.97 13.21 1.77
C THR A 147 7.30 12.46 1.66
N THR A 148 8.27 12.81 2.49
CA THR A 148 9.59 12.14 2.52
C THR A 148 9.46 10.66 2.88
N ILE A 149 8.62 10.32 3.88
CA ILE A 149 8.36 8.92 4.28
C ILE A 149 7.66 8.16 3.16
N SER A 150 6.63 8.76 2.56
CA SER A 150 5.90 8.14 1.45
C SER A 150 6.80 7.93 0.22
N ALA A 151 7.63 8.93 -0.11
CA ALA A 151 8.60 8.83 -1.20
C ALA A 151 9.64 7.71 -0.94
N LYS A 152 10.08 7.56 0.33
CA LYS A 152 10.99 6.47 0.71
C LYS A 152 10.34 5.10 0.47
N ARG A 153 9.09 4.91 0.92
CA ARG A 153 8.33 3.65 0.71
C ARG A 153 8.13 3.33 -0.77
N ILE A 154 7.81 4.34 -1.58
CA ILE A 154 7.69 4.17 -3.03
C ILE A 154 9.04 3.77 -3.62
N ASN A 155 10.13 4.43 -3.21
CA ASN A 155 11.47 4.11 -3.71
C ASN A 155 11.94 2.71 -3.26
N GLU A 156 11.57 2.25 -2.08
CA GLU A 156 11.81 0.86 -1.63
C GLU A 156 11.20 -0.13 -2.63
N VAL A 157 9.92 0.06 -2.99
CA VAL A 157 9.24 -0.81 -3.97
C VAL A 157 9.87 -0.70 -5.36
N LEU A 158 10.23 0.51 -5.81
CA LEU A 158 10.82 0.74 -7.13
C LEU A 158 12.27 0.24 -7.24
N SER A 159 12.97 0.14 -6.11
CA SER A 159 14.35 -0.36 -6.06
C SER A 159 14.45 -1.88 -5.96
N GLU A 160 13.33 -2.57 -5.72
CA GLU A 160 13.32 -4.03 -5.75
C GLU A 160 13.74 -4.56 -7.13
N PRO A 161 14.59 -5.58 -7.18
CA PRO A 161 15.07 -6.14 -8.43
C PRO A 161 13.90 -6.72 -9.26
N ILE A 162 13.94 -6.46 -10.56
CA ILE A 162 12.93 -6.99 -11.48
C ILE A 162 13.04 -8.51 -11.53
N GLU A 163 11.94 -9.21 -11.30
CA GLU A 163 11.89 -10.68 -11.29
C GLU A 163 12.38 -11.33 -12.59
N PHE A 164 12.18 -10.65 -13.75
CA PHE A 164 12.46 -11.21 -15.06
C PHE A 164 13.77 -10.66 -15.62
N GLU A 165 14.82 -11.47 -15.52
CA GLU A 165 16.14 -11.18 -16.12
C GLU A 165 16.10 -11.37 -17.63
N GLN A 166 16.93 -10.61 -18.36
CA GLN A 166 17.13 -10.77 -19.81
C GLN A 166 18.34 -11.68 -20.09
N GLY A 167 18.31 -12.30 -21.27
CA GLY A 167 19.46 -13.10 -21.74
C GLY A 167 19.54 -14.53 -21.22
N LEU A 168 18.51 -15.02 -20.50
CA LEU A 168 18.43 -16.40 -20.06
C LEU A 168 18.03 -17.35 -21.18
N GLN A 169 18.37 -18.65 -21.01
CA GLN A 169 18.15 -19.69 -21.99
C GLN A 169 16.66 -20.06 -22.12
N LYS A 170 16.25 -20.49 -23.30
CA LYS A 170 14.92 -21.00 -23.63
C LYS A 170 15.04 -22.40 -24.26
N PRO A 171 15.46 -23.41 -23.46
CA PRO A 171 15.67 -24.74 -23.98
C PRO A 171 14.36 -25.40 -24.42
N ASP A 172 14.46 -26.40 -25.31
CA ASP A 172 13.35 -27.29 -25.61
C ASP A 172 13.09 -28.19 -24.39
N ILE A 173 11.95 -28.01 -23.72
CA ILE A 173 11.60 -28.75 -22.51
C ILE A 173 10.91 -30.05 -22.86
N LYS A 174 11.61 -31.19 -22.64
CA LYS A 174 11.10 -32.55 -22.86
C LYS A 174 10.53 -33.19 -21.59
N GLY A 175 10.97 -32.72 -20.41
CA GLY A 175 10.37 -33.03 -19.12
C GLY A 175 11.16 -33.99 -18.24
N THR A 176 12.49 -34.12 -18.42
CA THR A 176 13.36 -34.78 -17.43
C THR A 176 13.76 -33.76 -16.37
N ILE A 177 13.53 -34.06 -15.10
CA ILE A 177 13.79 -33.18 -13.97
C ILE A 177 14.76 -33.82 -13.00
N GLU A 178 15.79 -33.12 -12.59
CA GLU A 178 16.80 -33.62 -11.64
C GLU A 178 16.93 -32.62 -10.49
N PHE A 179 16.77 -33.09 -9.25
CA PHE A 179 17.11 -32.42 -8.02
C PHE A 179 18.38 -33.05 -7.47
N ASN A 180 19.40 -32.27 -7.17
CA ASN A 180 20.67 -32.74 -6.68
C ASN A 180 21.11 -31.92 -5.46
N HIS A 181 21.02 -32.53 -4.27
CA HIS A 181 21.34 -31.93 -2.97
C HIS A 181 20.67 -30.57 -2.74
N VAL A 182 19.39 -30.44 -3.16
CA VAL A 182 18.68 -29.16 -3.10
C VAL A 182 18.30 -28.81 -1.69
N GLY A 183 18.68 -27.58 -1.29
CA GLY A 183 18.29 -26.94 -0.05
C GLY A 183 17.63 -25.59 -0.29
N PHE A 184 16.74 -25.21 0.61
CA PHE A 184 16.12 -23.89 0.61
C PHE A 184 15.97 -23.36 2.03
N GLU A 185 16.46 -22.14 2.22
CA GLU A 185 16.37 -21.37 3.45
C GLU A 185 15.50 -20.12 3.19
N SER A 186 14.54 -19.85 4.07
CA SER A 186 13.69 -18.66 4.02
C SER A 186 14.49 -17.42 4.43
N GLU A 187 13.97 -16.22 4.13
CA GLU A 187 14.53 -14.94 4.59
C GLU A 187 14.69 -14.87 6.11
N ASP A 188 13.84 -15.56 6.86
CA ASP A 188 13.93 -15.69 8.32
C ASP A 188 14.98 -16.71 8.80
N HIS A 189 15.83 -17.22 7.89
CA HIS A 189 16.86 -18.25 8.16
C HIS A 189 16.29 -19.61 8.58
N ASP A 190 15.02 -19.87 8.35
CA ASP A 190 14.44 -21.18 8.55
C ASP A 190 14.74 -22.11 7.36
N ARG A 191 15.44 -23.21 7.63
CA ARG A 191 15.78 -24.20 6.60
C ARG A 191 14.62 -25.14 6.34
N ILE A 192 13.79 -24.79 5.33
CA ILE A 192 12.52 -25.48 4.98
C ILE A 192 12.77 -26.76 4.20
N VAL A 193 13.71 -26.75 3.25
CA VAL A 193 14.08 -27.91 2.41
C VAL A 193 15.54 -28.25 2.68
N LYS A 194 15.83 -29.53 2.89
CA LYS A 194 17.17 -30.01 3.24
C LYS A 194 17.54 -31.20 2.39
N ASP A 195 18.63 -31.07 1.60
CA ASP A 195 19.33 -32.15 0.91
C ASP A 195 18.40 -33.07 0.09
N ILE A 196 17.57 -32.50 -0.75
CA ILE A 196 16.65 -33.26 -1.60
C ILE A 196 17.33 -33.67 -2.88
N THR A 197 17.40 -34.99 -3.12
CA THR A 197 17.99 -35.56 -4.31
C THR A 197 17.06 -36.62 -4.92
N PHE A 198 16.61 -36.40 -6.15
CA PHE A 198 15.84 -37.36 -6.95
C PHE A 198 15.85 -36.95 -8.43
N LYS A 199 15.49 -37.94 -9.29
CA LYS A 199 15.37 -37.72 -10.73
C LYS A 199 14.03 -38.24 -11.23
N VAL A 200 13.38 -37.45 -12.10
CA VAL A 200 12.13 -37.80 -12.77
C VAL A 200 12.38 -37.90 -14.26
N GLN A 201 12.04 -39.01 -14.86
CA GLN A 201 12.12 -39.18 -16.32
C GLN A 201 10.85 -38.66 -16.99
N ARG A 202 10.96 -38.31 -18.26
CA ARG A 202 9.80 -37.96 -19.09
C ARG A 202 8.71 -39.02 -19.00
N GLY A 203 7.46 -38.58 -18.76
CA GLY A 203 6.29 -39.44 -18.67
C GLY A 203 6.11 -40.17 -17.34
N GLN A 204 7.04 -40.00 -16.39
CA GLN A 204 6.85 -40.52 -15.04
C GLN A 204 5.93 -39.63 -14.20
N THR A 205 5.14 -40.28 -13.37
CA THR A 205 4.38 -39.64 -12.29
C THR A 205 5.06 -39.96 -10.97
N ILE A 206 5.30 -38.93 -10.16
CA ILE A 206 5.82 -39.10 -8.80
C ILE A 206 4.83 -38.54 -7.78
N ALA A 207 4.79 -39.17 -6.61
CA ALA A 207 4.03 -38.68 -5.46
C ALA A 207 4.99 -38.21 -4.37
N ILE A 208 4.80 -36.99 -3.89
CA ILE A 208 5.56 -36.40 -2.76
C ILE A 208 4.67 -36.42 -1.53
N ILE A 209 5.04 -37.26 -0.56
CA ILE A 209 4.26 -37.48 0.66
C ILE A 209 5.02 -36.94 1.86
N GLY A 210 4.31 -36.34 2.80
CA GLY A 210 4.89 -35.81 4.03
C GLY A 210 3.87 -35.03 4.86
N ARG A 211 4.23 -34.74 6.09
CA ARG A 211 3.38 -33.96 7.02
C ARG A 211 3.19 -32.52 6.51
N THR A 212 2.16 -31.84 7.02
CA THR A 212 1.99 -30.40 6.81
C THR A 212 3.24 -29.68 7.31
N GLY A 213 3.74 -28.71 6.56
CA GLY A 213 4.98 -27.98 6.89
C GLY A 213 6.29 -28.67 6.48
N SER A 214 6.25 -29.87 5.85
CA SER A 214 7.48 -30.58 5.42
C SER A 214 8.14 -30.05 4.13
N GLY A 215 7.69 -28.92 3.59
CA GLY A 215 8.31 -28.30 2.41
C GLY A 215 7.81 -28.81 1.05
N LYS A 216 6.75 -29.61 0.97
CA LYS A 216 6.21 -30.12 -0.32
C LYS A 216 5.84 -29.01 -1.29
N THR A 217 5.07 -28.04 -0.84
CA THR A 217 4.66 -26.88 -1.64
C THR A 217 5.87 -26.02 -2.01
N THR A 218 6.82 -25.85 -1.08
CA THR A 218 8.07 -25.14 -1.34
C THR A 218 8.87 -25.79 -2.46
N LEU A 219 8.94 -27.13 -2.48
CA LEU A 219 9.62 -27.86 -3.55
C LEU A 219 9.01 -27.58 -4.94
N MET A 220 7.67 -27.52 -5.03
CA MET A 220 6.98 -27.13 -6.27
C MET A 220 7.25 -25.67 -6.63
N ASN A 221 7.26 -24.77 -5.66
CA ASN A 221 7.57 -23.36 -5.87
C ASN A 221 9.02 -23.16 -6.37
N LEU A 222 9.97 -23.95 -5.87
CA LEU A 222 11.35 -23.96 -6.38
C LEU A 222 11.40 -24.40 -7.84
N LEU A 223 10.66 -25.44 -8.21
CA LEU A 223 10.61 -25.90 -9.61
C LEU A 223 10.03 -24.84 -10.56
N MET A 224 9.03 -24.08 -10.11
CA MET A 224 8.46 -22.95 -10.86
C MET A 224 9.30 -21.66 -10.79
N ARG A 225 10.43 -21.68 -10.06
CA ARG A 225 11.25 -20.51 -9.78
C ARG A 225 10.46 -19.33 -9.20
N LEU A 226 9.48 -19.63 -8.32
CA LEU A 226 8.87 -18.62 -7.45
C LEU A 226 9.82 -18.22 -6.32
N TYR A 227 10.68 -19.15 -5.92
CA TYR A 227 11.85 -18.95 -5.07
C TYR A 227 13.08 -19.58 -5.74
N ASP A 228 14.26 -19.04 -5.50
CA ASP A 228 15.50 -19.65 -5.91
C ASP A 228 16.07 -20.48 -4.74
N TYR A 229 16.53 -21.71 -5.03
CA TYR A 229 17.13 -22.59 -4.01
C TYR A 229 18.45 -22.00 -3.52
N THR A 230 18.79 -22.25 -2.23
CA THR A 230 20.03 -21.81 -1.60
C THR A 230 21.19 -22.75 -1.90
N ASP A 231 20.94 -24.05 -1.82
CA ASP A 231 21.97 -25.09 -1.99
C ASP A 231 21.57 -26.05 -3.10
N GLY A 232 22.57 -26.71 -3.68
CA GLY A 232 22.40 -27.76 -4.68
C GLY A 232 22.09 -27.25 -6.08
N SER A 233 21.43 -28.08 -6.89
CA SER A 233 21.14 -27.83 -8.30
C SER A 233 19.80 -28.46 -8.70
N ILE A 234 19.01 -27.74 -9.46
CA ILE A 234 17.80 -28.26 -10.13
C ILE A 234 18.02 -28.13 -11.63
N LYS A 235 17.86 -29.22 -12.37
CA LYS A 235 18.00 -29.23 -13.83
C LYS A 235 16.74 -29.73 -14.51
N ILE A 236 16.41 -29.08 -15.63
CA ILE A 236 15.38 -29.56 -16.57
C ILE A 236 16.08 -29.90 -17.88
N ASP A 237 15.98 -31.15 -18.31
CA ASP A 237 16.65 -31.71 -19.52
C ASP A 237 18.14 -31.34 -19.57
N GLY A 238 18.82 -31.40 -18.42
CA GLY A 238 20.24 -31.15 -18.27
C GLY A 238 20.61 -29.67 -18.15
N VAL A 239 19.68 -28.73 -18.34
CA VAL A 239 19.92 -27.28 -18.20
C VAL A 239 19.60 -26.85 -16.78
N GLU A 240 20.52 -26.11 -16.15
CA GLU A 240 20.35 -25.57 -14.81
C GLU A 240 19.17 -24.61 -14.74
N LEU A 241 18.27 -24.82 -13.79
CA LEU A 241 16.99 -24.08 -13.67
C LEU A 241 17.21 -22.58 -13.56
N LYS A 242 18.26 -22.13 -12.84
CA LYS A 242 18.61 -20.70 -12.71
C LYS A 242 18.99 -20.03 -14.04
N HIS A 243 19.41 -20.81 -15.03
CA HIS A 243 19.78 -20.31 -16.36
C HIS A 243 18.57 -20.29 -17.33
N ILE A 244 17.44 -20.85 -16.97
CA ILE A 244 16.25 -20.86 -17.81
C ILE A 244 15.43 -19.58 -17.58
N ASP A 245 14.95 -18.96 -18.67
CA ASP A 245 14.06 -17.80 -18.59
C ASP A 245 12.76 -18.16 -17.81
N LYS A 246 12.45 -17.38 -16.77
CA LYS A 246 11.30 -17.66 -15.89
C LYS A 246 9.96 -17.66 -16.63
N LYS A 247 9.77 -16.75 -17.62
CA LYS A 247 8.54 -16.70 -18.42
C LYS A 247 8.43 -17.93 -19.34
N TRP A 248 9.56 -18.33 -19.92
CA TRP A 248 9.63 -19.53 -20.74
C TRP A 248 9.33 -20.78 -19.92
N LEU A 249 9.98 -20.93 -18.77
CA LEU A 249 9.77 -22.04 -17.85
C LEU A 249 8.29 -22.18 -17.44
N ARG A 250 7.70 -21.09 -16.94
CA ARG A 250 6.31 -21.10 -16.44
C ARG A 250 5.26 -21.28 -17.53
N ARG A 251 5.60 -21.08 -18.79
CA ARG A 251 4.73 -21.44 -19.93
C ARG A 251 4.71 -22.94 -20.22
N HIS A 252 5.74 -23.68 -19.76
CA HIS A 252 5.87 -25.11 -19.99
C HIS A 252 5.54 -25.95 -18.74
N ILE A 253 5.27 -25.30 -17.60
CA ILE A 253 4.87 -25.97 -16.37
C ILE A 253 3.45 -25.53 -16.02
N GLY A 254 2.51 -26.48 -16.03
CA GLY A 254 1.16 -26.28 -15.48
C GLY A 254 1.17 -26.57 -13.98
N ALA A 255 0.58 -25.69 -13.18
CA ALA A 255 0.43 -25.89 -11.74
C ALA A 255 -1.04 -25.80 -11.32
N VAL A 256 -1.50 -26.77 -10.54
CA VAL A 256 -2.79 -26.71 -9.84
C VAL A 256 -2.49 -26.45 -8.38
N LEU A 257 -2.90 -25.26 -7.91
CA LEU A 257 -2.62 -24.81 -6.55
C LEU A 257 -3.64 -25.37 -5.57
N GLN A 258 -3.23 -25.53 -4.32
CA GLN A 258 -4.11 -26.00 -3.25
C GLN A 258 -5.18 -24.97 -2.90
N GLU A 259 -4.82 -23.70 -2.88
CA GLU A 259 -5.76 -22.58 -2.73
C GLU A 259 -6.10 -22.04 -4.11
N LEU A 260 -7.34 -22.24 -4.53
CA LEU A 260 -7.85 -21.74 -5.79
C LEU A 260 -8.27 -20.29 -5.63
N PHE A 261 -7.78 -19.44 -6.52
CA PHE A 261 -8.15 -18.03 -6.55
C PHE A 261 -8.82 -17.71 -7.89
N LEU A 262 -10.02 -17.14 -7.82
CA LEU A 262 -10.73 -16.63 -8.99
C LEU A 262 -10.78 -15.09 -8.89
N TYR A 263 -10.43 -14.44 -9.98
CA TYR A 263 -10.58 -13.00 -10.11
C TYR A 263 -12.05 -12.62 -10.29
N SER A 264 -12.43 -11.45 -9.79
CA SER A 264 -13.75 -10.86 -10.03
C SER A 264 -13.90 -10.45 -11.51
N LYS A 265 -14.05 -11.46 -12.36
CA LYS A 265 -14.14 -11.39 -13.83
C LYS A 265 -15.07 -12.50 -14.30
N THR A 266 -15.34 -12.53 -15.63
CA THR A 266 -16.12 -13.63 -16.19
C THR A 266 -15.38 -14.97 -16.07
N ILE A 267 -16.11 -16.09 -16.12
CA ILE A 267 -15.52 -17.44 -16.16
C ILE A 267 -14.55 -17.55 -17.34
N LYS A 268 -14.96 -17.06 -18.51
CA LYS A 268 -14.13 -16.98 -19.72
C LYS A 268 -12.80 -16.28 -19.47
N GLN A 269 -12.82 -15.11 -18.83
CA GLN A 269 -11.62 -14.34 -18.51
C GLN A 269 -10.72 -15.01 -17.47
N ASN A 270 -11.31 -15.73 -16.52
CA ASN A 270 -10.56 -16.52 -15.55
C ASN A 270 -9.84 -17.71 -16.21
N ILE A 271 -10.49 -18.41 -17.16
CA ILE A 271 -9.88 -19.51 -17.93
C ILE A 271 -8.76 -18.96 -18.83
N ALA A 272 -8.98 -17.81 -19.49
CA ALA A 272 -8.02 -17.20 -20.40
C ALA A 272 -6.83 -16.50 -19.70
N ILE A 273 -6.69 -16.55 -18.38
CA ILE A 273 -5.68 -15.80 -17.64
C ILE A 273 -4.24 -16.13 -18.07
N ALA A 274 -3.99 -17.38 -18.45
CA ALA A 274 -2.68 -17.86 -18.92
C ALA A 274 -2.38 -17.45 -20.37
N LYS A 275 -3.41 -17.22 -21.19
CA LYS A 275 -3.31 -16.88 -22.61
C LYS A 275 -4.36 -15.79 -22.93
N LYS A 276 -3.95 -14.54 -22.87
CA LYS A 276 -4.87 -13.37 -23.03
C LYS A 276 -5.60 -13.33 -24.37
N ASP A 277 -4.97 -13.86 -25.42
CA ASP A 277 -5.48 -13.88 -26.78
C ASP A 277 -6.14 -15.23 -27.14
N ALA A 278 -6.60 -16.00 -26.13
CA ALA A 278 -7.28 -17.26 -26.35
C ALA A 278 -8.63 -17.01 -27.03
N VAL A 279 -8.89 -17.74 -28.13
CA VAL A 279 -10.18 -17.75 -28.81
C VAL A 279 -11.19 -18.63 -28.09
N ASP A 280 -12.49 -18.41 -28.35
CA ASP A 280 -13.57 -19.11 -27.65
C ASP A 280 -13.50 -20.63 -27.79
N GLU A 281 -13.11 -21.11 -28.98
CA GLU A 281 -12.95 -22.53 -29.24
C GLU A 281 -11.88 -23.18 -28.35
N GLU A 282 -10.76 -22.47 -28.11
CA GLU A 282 -9.70 -22.93 -27.18
C GLU A 282 -10.21 -22.99 -25.74
N ILE A 283 -10.95 -21.95 -25.32
CA ILE A 283 -11.53 -21.87 -23.97
C ILE A 283 -12.52 -23.01 -23.75
N HIS A 284 -13.42 -23.25 -24.70
CA HIS A 284 -14.37 -24.36 -24.63
C HIS A 284 -13.66 -25.73 -24.63
N SER A 285 -12.63 -25.89 -25.48
CA SER A 285 -11.85 -27.14 -25.54
C SER A 285 -11.16 -27.46 -24.21
N VAL A 286 -10.52 -26.48 -23.56
CA VAL A 286 -9.88 -26.72 -22.25
C VAL A 286 -10.91 -26.94 -21.14
N ALA A 287 -12.07 -26.28 -21.19
CA ALA A 287 -13.16 -26.51 -20.25
C ALA A 287 -13.77 -27.91 -20.39
N GLN A 288 -13.89 -28.42 -21.63
CA GLN A 288 -14.30 -29.80 -21.92
C GLN A 288 -13.27 -30.81 -21.40
N LEU A 289 -11.98 -30.54 -21.64
CA LEU A 289 -10.88 -31.40 -21.16
C LEU A 289 -10.88 -31.46 -19.62
N ALA A 290 -11.16 -30.31 -18.96
CA ALA A 290 -11.29 -30.23 -17.50
C ALA A 290 -12.63 -30.79 -16.97
N SER A 291 -13.54 -31.21 -17.84
CA SER A 291 -14.89 -31.72 -17.50
C SER A 291 -15.77 -30.68 -16.75
N VAL A 292 -15.56 -29.40 -16.99
CA VAL A 292 -16.34 -28.30 -16.36
C VAL A 292 -17.26 -27.58 -17.36
N HIS A 293 -17.15 -27.84 -18.65
CA HIS A 293 -17.92 -27.20 -19.71
C HIS A 293 -19.44 -27.25 -19.46
N HIS A 294 -19.98 -28.44 -19.16
CA HIS A 294 -21.41 -28.63 -18.90
C HIS A 294 -21.90 -27.84 -17.68
N VAL A 295 -21.08 -27.74 -16.63
CA VAL A 295 -21.42 -26.96 -15.43
C VAL A 295 -21.46 -25.46 -15.76
N ILE A 296 -20.54 -25.01 -16.63
CA ILE A 296 -20.52 -23.58 -17.04
C ILE A 296 -21.76 -23.24 -17.87
N GLU A 297 -22.23 -24.14 -18.73
CA GLU A 297 -23.43 -23.93 -19.54
C GLU A 297 -24.73 -23.93 -18.73
N GLU A 298 -24.75 -24.49 -17.53
CA GLU A 298 -25.87 -24.43 -16.61
C GLU A 298 -26.07 -23.05 -15.97
N PHE A 299 -25.05 -22.18 -15.98
CA PHE A 299 -25.21 -20.81 -15.50
C PHE A 299 -26.02 -19.96 -16.48
N GLN A 300 -26.79 -19.02 -15.95
CA GLN A 300 -27.68 -18.16 -16.73
C GLN A 300 -26.96 -17.40 -17.86
N GLU A 301 -25.71 -16.97 -17.63
CA GLU A 301 -24.87 -16.25 -18.60
C GLU A 301 -23.73 -17.12 -19.13
N GLY A 302 -23.71 -18.42 -18.82
CA GLY A 302 -22.69 -19.35 -19.28
C GLY A 302 -21.27 -18.87 -18.96
N TYR A 303 -20.42 -18.82 -19.98
CA TYR A 303 -19.03 -18.36 -19.87
C TYR A 303 -18.86 -16.88 -19.53
N ASP A 304 -19.89 -16.06 -19.74
CA ASP A 304 -19.88 -14.63 -19.40
C ASP A 304 -20.35 -14.35 -17.96
N THR A 305 -20.71 -15.41 -17.23
CA THR A 305 -21.06 -15.29 -15.80
C THR A 305 -19.88 -14.69 -15.03
N ILE A 306 -20.17 -13.59 -14.32
CA ILE A 306 -19.18 -12.92 -13.45
C ILE A 306 -19.04 -13.73 -12.17
N VAL A 307 -17.82 -14.15 -11.89
CA VAL A 307 -17.46 -14.78 -10.63
C VAL A 307 -17.04 -13.70 -9.65
N GLY A 308 -17.68 -13.64 -8.49
CA GLY A 308 -17.31 -12.72 -7.44
C GLY A 308 -15.94 -13.06 -6.82
N GLU A 309 -15.47 -12.21 -5.93
CA GLU A 309 -14.21 -12.42 -5.22
C GLU A 309 -14.21 -13.79 -4.52
N ARG A 310 -13.18 -14.60 -4.75
CA ARG A 310 -13.02 -15.98 -4.25
C ARG A 310 -14.12 -16.97 -4.69
N GLY A 311 -14.77 -16.71 -5.84
CA GLY A 311 -15.73 -17.66 -6.42
C GLY A 311 -17.16 -17.54 -5.85
N VAL A 312 -17.52 -16.43 -5.26
CA VAL A 312 -18.88 -16.17 -4.77
C VAL A 312 -19.75 -15.67 -5.90
#